data_5293a7b4f6f1ce1657a510682a096f7f
#
_entry.id   5293a7b4f6f1ce1657a510682a096f7f
#
_cell.length_a   1.000
_cell.length_b   1.000
_cell.length_c   1.000
_cell.angle_alpha   90.00
_cell.angle_beta   90.00
_cell.angle_gamma   90.00
#
_symmetry.space_group_name_H-M   'P 1'
#
loop_
_entity.id
_entity.type
_entity.pdbx_description
1 polymer ?
#
loop_
_entity_poly.entity_id
_entity_poly.type
_entity_poly.pdbx_seq_one_letter_code
_entity_poly.pdbx_strand_id
1 'polypeptide(L)'
;MAHQGTTTASDWGNNIVYGTIGEVGYKMTPRYKEAYKVQQNAEKKYGAQNITTIGHSQGGLQTQLLGGKTKEIITLNKATRPQEAIFGSSKKKNQYDVRASGDMVSFFRNPLQKNKEETIKSNKNPLTQHSADILDKSKDDVIRGLHALITEVLRIF
;
A
#
# COMPACT_ATOMS: atom_id res chain seq x y z
N MET A 1 4.64 -5.52 10.26
CA MET A 1 5.57 -5.70 9.13
C MET A 1 5.31 -4.61 8.11
N ALA A 2 6.35 -3.98 7.58
CA ALA A 2 6.19 -2.91 6.61
C ALA A 2 6.81 -3.31 5.25
N HIS A 3 6.10 -3.00 4.17
CA HIS A 3 6.58 -3.10 2.81
C HIS A 3 6.81 -1.70 2.26
N GLN A 4 8.07 -1.43 1.89
CA GLN A 4 8.46 -0.13 1.37
C GLN A 4 8.03 0.03 -0.09
N GLY A 5 7.55 1.22 -0.42
CA GLY A 5 7.37 1.68 -1.80
C GLY A 5 8.70 2.04 -2.45
N THR A 6 8.64 2.64 -3.62
CA THR A 6 9.80 3.16 -4.34
C THR A 6 10.24 4.48 -3.72
N THR A 7 11.56 4.68 -3.54
CA THR A 7 12.09 5.82 -2.76
C THR A 7 12.54 7.00 -3.60
N THR A 8 12.69 6.84 -4.92
CA THR A 8 13.21 7.91 -5.80
C THR A 8 12.20 8.35 -6.86
N ALA A 9 12.18 9.65 -7.17
CA ALA A 9 11.33 10.22 -8.22
C ALA A 9 11.64 9.65 -9.61
N SER A 10 12.88 9.22 -9.87
CA SER A 10 13.29 8.57 -11.11
C SER A 10 12.64 7.18 -11.30
N ASP A 11 12.31 6.51 -10.19
CA ASP A 11 11.61 5.22 -10.22
C ASP A 11 10.12 5.36 -10.57
N TRP A 12 9.58 6.57 -10.55
CA TRP A 12 8.20 6.85 -10.94
C TRP A 12 7.92 6.45 -12.40
N GLY A 13 8.88 6.68 -13.30
CA GLY A 13 8.81 6.22 -14.69
C GLY A 13 8.70 4.70 -14.80
N ASN A 14 9.43 3.97 -13.96
CA ASN A 14 9.40 2.50 -13.91
C ASN A 14 8.17 1.94 -13.19
N ASN A 15 7.51 2.72 -12.34
CA ASN A 15 6.28 2.28 -11.64
C ASN A 15 5.03 2.34 -12.54
N ILE A 16 5.06 3.11 -13.61
CA ILE A 16 4.07 3.04 -14.70
C ILE A 16 4.12 1.65 -15.35
N VAL A 17 5.28 0.99 -15.32
CA VAL A 17 5.48 -0.38 -15.81
C VAL A 17 4.55 -1.37 -15.11
N TYR A 18 4.26 -1.19 -13.81
CA TYR A 18 3.27 -2.04 -13.13
C TYR A 18 1.89 -2.00 -13.80
N GLY A 19 1.46 -0.82 -14.24
CA GLY A 19 0.21 -0.67 -14.99
C GLY A 19 0.19 -1.49 -16.30
N THR A 20 1.35 -1.73 -16.89
CA THR A 20 1.50 -2.43 -18.17
C THR A 20 1.70 -3.93 -18.02
N ILE A 21 2.49 -4.39 -17.05
CA ILE A 21 2.81 -5.83 -16.89
C ILE A 21 1.76 -6.62 -16.10
N GLY A 22 0.83 -5.92 -15.43
CA GLY A 22 -0.23 -6.54 -14.63
C GLY A 22 0.26 -7.29 -13.39
N GLU A 23 -0.68 -7.94 -12.68
CA GLU A 23 -0.37 -8.66 -11.43
C GLU A 23 0.56 -9.86 -11.65
N VAL A 24 0.34 -10.60 -12.74
CA VAL A 24 1.15 -11.80 -13.06
C VAL A 24 2.60 -11.39 -13.31
N GLY A 25 2.84 -10.41 -14.16
CA GLY A 25 4.18 -9.91 -14.43
C GLY A 25 4.85 -9.32 -13.18
N TYR A 26 4.09 -8.60 -12.36
CA TYR A 26 4.60 -8.07 -11.11
C TYR A 26 5.07 -9.15 -10.13
N LYS A 27 4.32 -10.24 -10.00
CA LYS A 27 4.70 -11.40 -9.16
C LYS A 27 5.99 -12.10 -9.62
N MET A 28 6.39 -11.91 -10.87
CA MET A 28 7.65 -12.45 -11.42
C MET A 28 8.86 -11.57 -11.08
N THR A 29 8.67 -10.34 -10.66
CA THR A 29 9.77 -9.42 -10.35
C THR A 29 10.61 -9.88 -9.16
N PRO A 30 11.93 -9.62 -9.15
CA PRO A 30 12.78 -9.90 -8.00
C PRO A 30 12.26 -9.26 -6.71
N ARG A 31 11.79 -8.02 -6.80
CA ARG A 31 11.24 -7.27 -5.67
C ARG A 31 10.05 -7.96 -5.02
N TYR A 32 9.09 -8.45 -5.82
CA TYR A 32 7.96 -9.19 -5.27
C TYR A 32 8.39 -10.51 -4.63
N LYS A 33 9.30 -11.24 -5.27
CA LYS A 33 9.83 -12.52 -4.74
C LYS A 33 10.54 -12.33 -3.41
N GLU A 34 11.31 -11.26 -3.26
CA GLU A 34 11.97 -10.91 -2.00
C GLU A 34 10.95 -10.55 -0.91
N ALA A 35 10.02 -9.64 -1.21
CA ALA A 35 8.94 -9.29 -0.29
C ALA A 35 8.13 -10.53 0.15
N TYR A 36 7.86 -11.46 -0.77
CA TYR A 36 7.20 -12.72 -0.47
C TYR A 36 8.00 -13.57 0.53
N LYS A 37 9.30 -13.74 0.32
CA LYS A 37 10.18 -14.49 1.25
C LYS A 37 10.17 -13.86 2.64
N VAL A 38 10.32 -12.53 2.72
CA VAL A 38 10.31 -11.80 3.99
C VAL A 38 8.96 -11.96 4.70
N GLN A 39 7.85 -11.86 3.98
CA GLN A 39 6.50 -12.09 4.52
C GLN A 39 6.36 -13.51 5.07
N GLN A 40 6.74 -14.53 4.31
CA GLN A 40 6.65 -15.93 4.73
C GLN A 40 7.50 -16.22 5.98
N ASN A 41 8.71 -15.65 6.05
CA ASN A 41 9.57 -15.78 7.22
C ASN A 41 8.95 -15.13 8.47
N ALA A 42 8.36 -13.96 8.32
CA ALA A 42 7.67 -13.29 9.42
C ALA A 42 6.46 -14.09 9.89
N GLU A 43 5.62 -14.58 8.96
CA GLU A 43 4.45 -15.41 9.28
C GLU A 43 4.85 -16.71 10.00
N LYS A 44 5.93 -17.35 9.55
CA LYS A 44 6.48 -18.57 10.20
C LYS A 44 6.99 -18.28 11.61
N LYS A 45 7.68 -17.14 11.79
CA LYS A 45 8.32 -16.78 13.07
C LYS A 45 7.32 -16.32 14.12
N TYR A 46 6.34 -15.50 13.72
CA TYR A 46 5.47 -14.78 14.66
C TYR A 46 4.02 -15.28 14.65
N GLY A 47 3.65 -16.10 13.67
CA GLY A 47 2.26 -16.48 13.40
C GLY A 47 1.51 -15.38 12.62
N ALA A 48 0.87 -15.74 11.51
CA ALA A 48 0.23 -14.76 10.63
C ALA A 48 -0.81 -13.89 11.35
N GLN A 49 -1.58 -14.47 12.28
CA GLN A 49 -2.62 -13.76 13.03
C GLN A 49 -2.09 -12.75 14.06
N ASN A 50 -0.78 -12.73 14.28
CA ASN A 50 -0.12 -11.76 15.16
C ASN A 50 0.55 -10.61 14.38
N ILE A 51 0.41 -10.61 13.05
CA ILE A 51 1.07 -9.64 12.19
C ILE A 51 0.06 -8.67 11.60
N THR A 52 0.27 -7.37 11.79
CA THR A 52 -0.29 -6.31 10.96
C THR A 52 0.70 -5.99 9.86
N THR A 53 0.26 -6.04 8.60
CA THR A 53 1.09 -5.72 7.44
C THR A 53 0.74 -4.34 6.91
N ILE A 54 1.75 -3.50 6.72
CA ILE A 54 1.58 -2.08 6.35
C ILE A 54 2.39 -1.81 5.09
N GLY A 55 1.88 -0.98 4.20
CA GLY A 55 2.63 -0.57 3.02
C GLY A 55 2.16 0.72 2.39
N HIS A 56 3.12 1.49 1.87
CA HIS A 56 2.91 2.75 1.16
C HIS A 56 3.19 2.57 -0.33
N SER A 57 2.41 3.20 -1.19
CA SER A 57 2.64 3.21 -2.64
C SER A 57 2.69 1.79 -3.23
N GLN A 58 3.75 1.42 -3.91
CA GLN A 58 3.98 0.06 -4.41
C GLN A 58 4.09 -0.96 -3.27
N GLY A 59 4.65 -0.58 -2.11
CA GLY A 59 4.63 -1.41 -0.91
C GLY A 59 3.21 -1.70 -0.41
N GLY A 60 2.27 -0.76 -0.57
CA GLY A 60 0.84 -0.97 -0.30
C GLY A 60 0.24 -2.06 -1.18
N LEU A 61 0.63 -2.11 -2.46
CA LEU A 61 0.23 -3.19 -3.34
C LEU A 61 0.81 -4.53 -2.90
N GLN A 62 2.10 -4.58 -2.54
CA GLN A 62 2.72 -5.80 -1.99
C GLN A 62 1.98 -6.28 -0.75
N THR A 63 1.69 -5.37 0.17
CA THR A 63 0.92 -5.63 1.39
C THR A 63 -0.45 -6.25 1.07
N GLN A 64 -1.19 -5.70 0.11
CA GLN A 64 -2.45 -6.27 -0.34
C GLN A 64 -2.30 -7.68 -0.92
N LEU A 65 -1.28 -7.91 -1.72
CA LEU A 65 -1.08 -9.21 -2.37
C LEU A 65 -0.60 -10.29 -1.39
N LEU A 66 0.24 -9.93 -0.42
CA LEU A 66 0.92 -10.85 0.48
C LEU A 66 0.21 -11.03 1.83
N GLY A 67 -0.39 -9.97 2.37
CA GLY A 67 -0.94 -9.93 3.73
C GLY A 67 -2.25 -10.69 3.96
N GLY A 68 -2.73 -11.48 3.00
CA GLY A 68 -4.07 -12.08 3.06
C GLY A 68 -4.33 -13.03 4.24
N LYS A 69 -3.29 -13.53 4.89
CA LYS A 69 -3.36 -14.39 6.09
C LYS A 69 -3.11 -13.63 7.39
N THR A 70 -2.63 -12.41 7.33
CA THR A 70 -2.28 -11.61 8.51
C THR A 70 -3.51 -11.08 9.22
N LYS A 71 -3.32 -10.66 10.48
CA LYS A 71 -4.38 -10.08 11.32
C LYS A 71 -5.04 -8.90 10.63
N GLU A 72 -4.23 -8.02 10.05
CA GLU A 72 -4.68 -6.78 9.43
C GLU A 72 -3.75 -6.34 8.31
N ILE A 73 -4.33 -5.70 7.31
CA ILE A 73 -3.64 -5.08 6.19
C ILE A 73 -3.96 -3.59 6.19
N ILE A 74 -2.93 -2.74 6.23
CA ILE A 74 -3.09 -1.29 6.13
C ILE A 74 -2.30 -0.81 4.92
N THR A 75 -2.97 -0.14 4.00
CA THR A 75 -2.31 0.45 2.83
C THR A 75 -2.44 1.96 2.86
N LEU A 76 -1.37 2.64 2.44
CA LEU A 76 -1.35 4.08 2.30
C LEU A 76 -1.02 4.44 0.86
N ASN A 77 -1.87 5.27 0.23
CA ASN A 77 -1.68 5.72 -1.15
C ASN A 77 -1.24 4.56 -2.06
N LYS A 78 -1.89 3.42 -1.90
CA LYS A 78 -1.56 2.17 -2.57
C LYS A 78 -1.54 2.36 -4.09
N ALA A 79 -0.51 1.85 -4.75
CA ALA A 79 -0.47 1.82 -6.20
C ALA A 79 -1.66 1.00 -6.75
N THR A 80 -2.47 1.62 -7.61
CA THR A 80 -3.66 1.02 -8.21
C THR A 80 -3.54 1.00 -9.73
N ARG A 81 -4.23 0.07 -10.37
CA ARG A 81 -4.26 -0.08 -11.82
C ARG A 81 -5.59 0.42 -12.39
N PRO A 82 -5.63 0.89 -13.64
CA PRO A 82 -6.88 1.22 -14.31
C PRO A 82 -7.91 0.08 -14.27
N GLN A 83 -7.46 -1.17 -14.38
CA GLN A 83 -8.32 -2.35 -14.32
C GLN A 83 -9.02 -2.52 -12.97
N GLU A 84 -8.43 -2.02 -11.89
CA GLU A 84 -9.06 -2.06 -10.56
C GLU A 84 -10.32 -1.20 -10.48
N ALA A 85 -10.43 -0.15 -11.32
CA ALA A 85 -11.64 0.65 -11.43
C ALA A 85 -12.81 -0.12 -12.07
N ILE A 86 -12.51 -1.11 -12.91
CA ILE A 86 -13.51 -1.86 -13.67
C ILE A 86 -13.85 -3.19 -12.98
N PHE A 87 -12.82 -3.96 -12.63
CA PHE A 87 -12.98 -5.34 -12.13
C PHE A 87 -12.87 -5.46 -10.61
N GLY A 88 -12.57 -4.36 -9.94
CA GLY A 88 -12.29 -4.34 -8.52
C GLY A 88 -10.89 -4.85 -8.17
N SER A 89 -10.39 -4.46 -7.02
CA SER A 89 -9.20 -5.09 -6.45
C SER A 89 -9.65 -6.32 -5.63
N SER A 90 -8.77 -7.33 -5.55
CA SER A 90 -9.00 -8.49 -4.68
C SER A 90 -8.85 -8.07 -3.21
N LYS A 91 -9.89 -7.46 -2.66
CA LYS A 91 -9.87 -6.99 -1.27
C LYS A 91 -9.94 -8.11 -0.28
N LYS A 92 -9.16 -7.95 0.76
CA LYS A 92 -9.21 -8.84 1.93
C LYS A 92 -10.16 -8.24 2.96
N LYS A 93 -10.94 -9.05 3.66
CA LYS A 93 -11.89 -8.59 4.69
C LYS A 93 -11.21 -7.80 5.82
N ASN A 94 -9.93 -8.07 6.05
CA ASN A 94 -9.08 -7.44 7.07
C ASN A 94 -8.25 -6.27 6.51
N GLN A 95 -8.61 -5.70 5.35
CA GLN A 95 -7.86 -4.62 4.72
C GLN A 95 -8.50 -3.25 4.99
N TYR A 96 -7.65 -2.29 5.35
CA TYR A 96 -7.96 -0.88 5.48
C TYR A 96 -7.09 -0.05 4.55
N ASP A 97 -7.71 0.70 3.66
CA ASP A 97 -7.03 1.53 2.68
C ASP A 97 -7.13 3.01 3.08
N VAL A 98 -6.00 3.69 3.24
CA VAL A 98 -5.92 5.15 3.47
C VAL A 98 -5.32 5.80 2.23
N ARG A 99 -5.92 6.89 1.78
CA ARG A 99 -5.43 7.62 0.60
C ARG A 99 -5.68 9.12 0.68
N ALA A 100 -4.86 9.89 0.00
CA ALA A 100 -5.12 11.29 -0.25
C ALA A 100 -6.08 11.48 -1.44
N SER A 101 -6.95 12.49 -1.36
CA SER A 101 -8.01 12.73 -2.36
C SER A 101 -7.50 13.04 -3.77
N GLY A 102 -6.30 13.59 -3.91
CA GLY A 102 -5.69 13.96 -5.18
C GLY A 102 -4.41 13.18 -5.50
N ASP A 103 -4.16 12.06 -4.81
CA ASP A 103 -3.02 11.21 -5.13
C ASP A 103 -3.22 10.48 -6.45
N MET A 104 -2.33 10.71 -7.41
CA MET A 104 -2.42 10.14 -8.75
C MET A 104 -2.12 8.64 -8.79
N VAL A 105 -1.35 8.14 -7.84
CA VAL A 105 -0.91 6.73 -7.79
C VAL A 105 -2.03 5.82 -7.30
N SER A 106 -2.83 6.31 -6.35
CA SER A 106 -4.01 5.61 -5.81
C SER A 106 -5.33 6.05 -6.44
N PHE A 107 -5.26 6.75 -7.57
CA PHE A 107 -6.44 7.36 -8.22
C PHE A 107 -7.48 6.32 -8.67
N PHE A 108 -7.02 5.24 -9.28
CA PHE A 108 -7.91 4.21 -9.81
C PHE A 108 -8.47 3.36 -8.67
N ARG A 109 -9.78 3.40 -8.52
CA ARG A 109 -10.50 2.56 -7.54
C ARG A 109 -11.83 2.10 -8.12
N ASN A 110 -12.31 0.99 -7.64
CA ASN A 110 -13.66 0.56 -7.92
C ASN A 110 -14.63 1.26 -6.93
N PRO A 111 -15.54 2.10 -7.39
CA PRO A 111 -16.50 2.79 -6.53
C PRO A 111 -17.49 1.83 -5.82
N LEU A 112 -17.63 0.61 -6.32
CA LEU A 112 -18.49 -0.42 -5.74
C LEU A 112 -17.80 -1.24 -4.64
N GLN A 113 -16.53 -0.95 -4.38
CA GLN A 113 -15.80 -1.66 -3.34
C GLN A 113 -16.28 -1.29 -1.94
N LYS A 114 -16.66 -2.32 -1.16
CA LYS A 114 -17.15 -2.21 0.22
C LYS A 114 -16.03 -2.34 1.28
N ASN A 115 -14.86 -1.77 1.04
CA ASN A 115 -13.77 -1.84 2.03
C ASN A 115 -13.88 -0.73 3.06
N LYS A 116 -13.20 -0.94 4.17
CA LYS A 116 -12.81 0.19 5.01
C LYS A 116 -11.81 1.03 4.22
N GLU A 117 -12.24 2.21 3.81
CA GLU A 117 -11.41 3.17 3.10
C GLU A 117 -11.55 4.53 3.76
N GLU A 118 -10.44 5.18 4.03
CA GLU A 118 -10.39 6.58 4.41
C GLU A 118 -9.80 7.40 3.27
N THR A 119 -10.50 8.46 2.87
CA THR A 119 -9.97 9.46 1.94
C THR A 119 -9.66 10.74 2.70
N ILE A 120 -8.38 11.07 2.81
CA ILE A 120 -7.90 12.28 3.47
C ILE A 120 -7.93 13.43 2.46
N LYS A 121 -8.70 14.48 2.76
CA LYS A 121 -8.73 15.69 1.92
C LYS A 121 -7.43 16.48 2.10
N SER A 122 -6.80 16.84 0.99
CA SER A 122 -5.59 17.64 0.98
C SER A 122 -5.61 18.64 -0.18
N ASN A 123 -5.13 19.85 0.06
CA ASN A 123 -4.99 20.91 -0.94
C ASN A 123 -3.55 20.97 -1.49
N LYS A 124 -2.68 20.03 -1.12
CA LYS A 124 -1.32 19.93 -1.67
C LYS A 124 -1.38 19.50 -3.14
N ASN A 125 -0.31 19.73 -3.89
CA ASN A 125 -0.22 19.23 -5.25
C ASN A 125 -0.23 17.68 -5.30
N PRO A 126 -0.63 17.06 -6.41
CA PRO A 126 -0.80 15.60 -6.50
C PRO A 126 0.43 14.79 -6.13
N LEU A 127 1.63 15.27 -6.46
CA LEU A 127 2.88 14.58 -6.11
C LEU A 127 3.14 14.60 -4.60
N THR A 128 2.90 15.75 -3.95
CA THR A 128 3.05 15.88 -2.50
C THR A 128 1.96 15.09 -1.75
N GLN A 129 0.78 14.92 -2.35
CA GLN A 129 -0.29 14.10 -1.76
C GLN A 129 0.04 12.61 -1.71
N HIS A 130 1.01 12.16 -2.48
CA HIS A 130 1.49 10.79 -2.41
C HIS A 130 2.37 10.50 -1.18
N SER A 131 2.84 11.52 -0.47
CA SER A 131 3.68 11.36 0.72
C SER A 131 2.95 10.64 1.86
N ALA A 132 3.72 9.92 2.68
CA ALA A 132 3.24 9.32 3.93
C ALA A 132 2.78 10.36 4.95
N ASP A 133 3.27 11.61 4.88
CA ASP A 133 2.91 12.71 5.77
C ASP A 133 1.40 13.03 5.79
N ILE A 134 0.67 12.54 4.80
CA ILE A 134 -0.77 12.69 4.76
C ILE A 134 -1.48 11.99 5.93
N LEU A 135 -0.85 10.98 6.55
CA LEU A 135 -1.39 10.23 7.68
C LEU A 135 -1.66 11.09 8.91
N ASP A 136 -0.91 12.19 9.10
CA ASP A 136 -1.14 13.12 10.21
C ASP A 136 -2.53 13.74 10.17
N LYS A 137 -3.18 13.73 9.01
CA LYS A 137 -4.52 14.26 8.80
C LYS A 137 -5.61 13.19 8.86
N SER A 138 -5.26 11.95 9.17
CA SER A 138 -6.25 10.90 9.36
C SER A 138 -7.16 11.19 10.54
N LYS A 139 -8.43 10.82 10.42
CA LYS A 139 -9.40 10.88 11.52
C LYS A 139 -9.24 9.73 12.51
N ASP A 140 -8.60 8.66 12.09
CA ASP A 140 -8.35 7.47 12.88
C ASP A 140 -7.05 7.63 13.68
N ASP A 141 -7.16 7.59 15.02
CA ASP A 141 -6.02 7.76 15.93
C ASP A 141 -4.96 6.68 15.75
N VAL A 142 -5.38 5.46 15.43
CA VAL A 142 -4.45 4.34 15.16
C VAL A 142 -3.66 4.64 13.91
N ILE A 143 -4.30 5.14 12.86
CA ILE A 143 -3.64 5.51 11.60
C ILE A 143 -2.67 6.68 11.82
N ARG A 144 -3.06 7.70 12.62
CA ARG A 144 -2.13 8.79 12.98
C ARG A 144 -0.94 8.27 13.78
N GLY A 145 -1.18 7.36 14.73
CA GLY A 145 -0.10 6.73 15.50
C GLY A 145 0.86 5.88 14.66
N LEU A 146 0.39 5.33 13.55
CA LEU A 146 1.22 4.59 12.60
C LEU A 146 2.14 5.48 11.76
N HIS A 147 1.86 6.78 11.66
CA HIS A 147 2.70 7.71 10.90
C HIS A 147 4.14 7.70 11.40
N ALA A 148 4.35 7.84 12.70
CA ALA A 148 5.68 7.80 13.30
C ALA A 148 6.41 6.47 13.00
N LEU A 149 5.69 5.35 13.09
CA LEU A 149 6.24 4.02 12.81
C LEU A 149 6.59 3.86 11.33
N ILE A 150 5.72 4.29 10.42
CA ILE A 150 5.97 4.21 8.98
C ILE A 150 7.14 5.12 8.59
N THR A 151 7.18 6.33 9.12
CA THR A 151 8.26 7.30 8.85
C THR A 151 9.59 6.76 9.34
N GLU A 152 9.65 6.16 10.53
CA GLU A 152 10.86 5.56 11.06
C GLU A 152 11.32 4.36 10.23
N VAL A 153 10.41 3.47 9.86
CA VAL A 153 10.71 2.33 8.97
C VAL A 153 11.22 2.80 7.60
N LEU A 154 10.64 3.88 7.04
CA LEU A 154 11.08 4.43 5.75
C LEU A 154 12.44 5.15 5.82
N ARG A 155 12.89 5.55 7.01
CA ARG A 155 14.22 6.15 7.22
C ARG A 155 15.35 5.12 7.32
N ILE A 156 15.04 3.91 7.76
CA ILE A 156 16.04 2.84 7.99
C ILE A 156 16.47 2.16 6.67
N PHE A 157 15.72 2.35 5.60
CA PHE A 157 15.96 1.77 4.27
C PHE A 157 16.11 2.85 3.19
#